data_c50a22dab713ad2da7e2b07e8b5bbddd
#
_entry.id   c50a22dab713ad2da7e2b07e8b5bbddd
#
_cell.length_a   1.000
_cell.length_b   1.000
_cell.length_c   1.000
_cell.angle_alpha   90.00
_cell.angle_beta   90.00
_cell.angle_gamma   90.00
#
_symmetry.space_group_name_H-M   'P 1'
#
loop_
_entity.id
_entity.type
_entity.pdbx_description
1 polymer ?
#
loop_
_entity_poly.entity_id
_entity_poly.type
_entity_poly.pdbx_seq_one_letter_code
_entity_poly.pdbx_strand_id
1 'polypeptide(L)'
;MPEATRRAAVLGLLALGACQSSPPPQRLADITFSHLPPFALDVATVEFVERFVAPLEPPHVESQFVVTPAGAARRWVEDRLAAAGTGRTARATLLDASATEHALATQGGVSGFFTDEQDKRYDVALDMLIEIIAPDGRLVEAHVRASAGGSTTVAEAATLDERDGALHRLTEEVIQALDRELDAGIRRHLADYLL
;
A
#
# COMPACT_ATOMS: atom_id res chain seq x y z
N MET A 1 24.34 66.77 50.85
CA MET A 1 24.99 65.85 49.89
C MET A 1 24.58 64.45 50.25
N PRO A 2 23.81 63.73 49.39
CA PRO A 2 23.86 62.34 49.39
C PRO A 2 24.07 61.77 47.95
N GLU A 3 24.89 60.74 47.86
CA GLU A 3 25.28 60.04 46.70
C GLU A 3 24.15 59.15 46.14
N ALA A 4 23.89 59.32 44.86
CA ALA A 4 22.95 58.44 44.11
C ALA A 4 23.60 57.15 43.68
N THR A 5 23.22 56.08 44.33
CA THR A 5 23.67 54.71 43.94
C THR A 5 22.90 54.22 42.70
N ARG A 6 23.58 54.17 41.56
CA ARG A 6 23.07 53.58 40.35
C ARG A 6 23.08 52.06 40.50
N ARG A 7 21.90 51.46 40.66
CA ARG A 7 21.73 50.01 40.50
C ARG A 7 21.46 49.70 39.02
N ALA A 8 22.47 49.18 38.36
CA ALA A 8 22.34 48.60 37.03
C ALA A 8 21.60 47.26 37.14
N ALA A 9 20.38 47.19 36.64
CA ALA A 9 19.65 45.95 36.47
C ALA A 9 20.10 45.29 35.19
N VAL A 10 20.86 44.18 35.28
CA VAL A 10 21.21 43.33 34.16
C VAL A 10 20.04 42.39 33.92
N LEU A 11 19.22 42.65 32.90
CA LEU A 11 18.24 41.71 32.41
C LEU A 11 18.99 40.66 31.56
N GLY A 12 19.18 39.48 32.12
CA GLY A 12 19.61 38.32 31.38
C GLY A 12 18.48 37.75 30.51
N LEU A 13 18.56 37.92 29.18
CA LEU A 13 17.73 37.20 28.24
C LEU A 13 18.14 35.74 28.27
N LEU A 14 17.34 34.88 28.92
CA LEU A 14 17.37 33.45 28.73
C LEU A 14 16.73 33.09 27.37
N ALA A 15 17.55 32.92 26.35
CA ALA A 15 17.12 32.31 25.08
C ALA A 15 16.81 30.84 25.34
N LEU A 16 15.57 30.50 25.55
CA LEU A 16 15.09 29.13 25.50
C LEU A 16 15.20 28.63 24.05
N GLY A 17 16.30 27.96 23.73
CA GLY A 17 16.43 27.20 22.50
C GLY A 17 15.42 26.05 22.56
N ALA A 18 14.26 26.23 21.92
CA ALA A 18 13.35 25.15 21.64
C ALA A 18 14.03 24.24 20.62
N CYS A 19 14.70 23.18 21.07
CA CYS A 19 15.04 22.08 20.21
C CYS A 19 13.73 21.50 19.70
N GLN A 20 13.37 21.81 18.46
CA GLN A 20 12.37 21.06 17.73
C GLN A 20 12.96 19.68 17.50
N SER A 21 12.68 18.75 18.41
CA SER A 21 12.91 17.33 18.14
C SER A 21 11.94 16.94 17.04
N SER A 22 12.46 16.60 15.88
CA SER A 22 11.66 15.96 14.82
C SER A 22 10.94 14.76 15.45
N PRO A 23 9.62 14.61 15.21
CA PRO A 23 8.92 13.44 15.69
C PRO A 23 9.63 12.18 15.16
N PRO A 24 9.67 11.09 15.95
CA PRO A 24 10.28 9.84 15.48
C PRO A 24 9.59 9.41 14.20
N PRO A 25 10.33 8.82 13.23
CA PRO A 25 9.76 8.35 11.98
C PRO A 25 8.58 7.42 12.28
N GLN A 26 7.44 7.69 11.67
CA GLN A 26 6.25 6.85 11.83
C GLN A 26 6.56 5.48 11.22
N ARG A 27 6.59 4.45 12.05
CA ARG A 27 6.63 3.07 11.53
C ARG A 27 5.26 2.79 10.93
N LEU A 28 5.21 2.64 9.61
CA LEU A 28 4.02 2.19 8.92
C LEU A 28 3.70 0.75 9.37
N ALA A 29 2.42 0.49 9.68
CA ALA A 29 1.99 -0.85 10.07
C ALA A 29 2.13 -1.83 8.90
N ASP A 30 2.39 -3.11 9.20
CA ASP A 30 2.39 -4.13 8.15
C ASP A 30 0.98 -4.29 7.55
N ILE A 31 0.89 -4.36 6.23
CA ILE A 31 -0.34 -4.73 5.54
C ILE A 31 -0.49 -6.25 5.64
N THR A 32 -1.46 -6.72 6.42
CA THR A 32 -1.71 -8.15 6.68
C THR A 32 -3.19 -8.46 6.78
N PHE A 33 -3.57 -9.69 6.44
CA PHE A 33 -4.91 -10.23 6.51
C PHE A 33 -5.03 -11.36 7.53
N SER A 34 -4.02 -11.59 8.36
CA SER A 34 -3.98 -12.64 9.37
C SER A 34 -5.09 -12.55 10.43
N HIS A 35 -5.76 -11.39 10.53
CA HIS A 35 -6.94 -11.20 11.38
C HIS A 35 -8.23 -11.78 10.79
N LEU A 36 -8.23 -12.14 9.50
CA LEU A 36 -9.33 -12.79 8.81
C LEU A 36 -9.10 -14.31 8.72
N PRO A 37 -10.16 -15.14 8.76
CA PRO A 37 -9.99 -16.57 8.56
C PRO A 37 -9.52 -16.86 7.13
N PRO A 38 -8.54 -17.76 6.93
CA PRO A 38 -8.13 -18.18 5.61
C PRO A 38 -9.23 -19.02 4.94
N PHE A 39 -9.23 -19.02 3.60
CA PHE A 39 -9.99 -19.98 2.81
C PHE A 39 -9.28 -21.33 2.85
N ALA A 40 -9.84 -22.32 3.53
CA ALA A 40 -9.39 -23.70 3.52
C ALA A 40 -9.78 -24.34 2.18
N LEU A 41 -8.83 -24.47 1.26
CA LEU A 41 -9.06 -25.01 -0.08
C LEU A 41 -8.76 -26.51 -0.11
N ASP A 42 -9.58 -27.30 -0.81
CA ASP A 42 -9.34 -28.73 -1.09
C ASP A 42 -8.24 -28.89 -2.16
N VAL A 43 -7.03 -28.44 -1.80
CA VAL A 43 -5.83 -28.50 -2.62
C VAL A 43 -4.64 -28.98 -1.78
N ALA A 44 -3.65 -29.61 -2.42
CA ALA A 44 -2.42 -30.05 -1.76
C ALA A 44 -1.41 -28.90 -1.59
N THR A 45 -1.45 -27.90 -2.48
CA THR A 45 -0.51 -26.77 -2.50
C THR A 45 -1.19 -25.49 -2.94
N VAL A 46 -0.67 -24.37 -2.42
CA VAL A 46 -0.96 -23.01 -2.91
C VAL A 46 0.33 -22.46 -3.51
N GLU A 47 0.29 -22.06 -4.77
CA GLU A 47 1.39 -21.45 -5.49
C GLU A 47 1.11 -19.98 -5.73
N PHE A 48 2.09 -19.11 -5.49
CA PHE A 48 2.05 -17.71 -5.93
C PHE A 48 2.96 -17.52 -7.13
N VAL A 49 2.40 -17.02 -8.23
CA VAL A 49 3.14 -16.74 -9.47
C VAL A 49 3.03 -15.24 -9.77
N GLU A 50 4.15 -14.55 -9.80
CA GLU A 50 4.22 -13.15 -10.20
C GLU A 50 4.55 -13.07 -11.68
N ARG A 51 3.57 -12.61 -12.48
CA ARG A 51 3.75 -12.37 -13.93
C ARG A 51 3.94 -10.91 -14.26
N PHE A 52 3.52 -10.03 -13.36
CA PHE A 52 3.81 -8.61 -13.47
C PHE A 52 5.30 -8.36 -13.25
N VAL A 53 5.90 -7.63 -14.17
CA VAL A 53 7.29 -7.15 -14.05
C VAL A 53 7.22 -5.63 -14.05
N ALA A 54 7.59 -5.01 -12.93
CA ALA A 54 7.57 -3.56 -12.81
C ALA A 54 8.57 -2.94 -13.80
N PRO A 55 8.14 -2.03 -14.68
CA PRO A 55 9.05 -1.23 -15.48
C PRO A 55 9.91 -0.34 -14.57
N LEU A 56 11.19 -0.17 -14.93
CA LEU A 56 12.13 0.64 -14.13
C LEU A 56 12.23 2.09 -14.60
N GLU A 57 11.25 2.54 -15.38
CA GLU A 57 11.24 3.87 -16.00
C GLU A 57 9.90 4.57 -15.77
N PRO A 58 9.90 5.91 -15.73
CA PRO A 58 8.67 6.68 -15.60
C PRO A 58 7.60 6.30 -16.64
N PRO A 59 6.31 6.31 -16.26
CA PRO A 59 5.75 6.85 -15.00
C PRO A 59 5.76 5.86 -13.82
N HIS A 60 6.38 4.69 -13.94
CA HIS A 60 6.36 3.61 -12.96
C HIS A 60 7.21 3.93 -11.72
N VAL A 61 6.62 3.72 -10.54
CA VAL A 61 7.21 4.08 -9.24
C VAL A 61 7.04 2.99 -8.17
N GLU A 62 6.77 1.74 -8.55
CA GLU A 62 6.53 0.63 -7.62
C GLU A 62 7.66 0.48 -6.59
N SER A 63 8.91 0.70 -7.03
CA SER A 63 10.09 0.60 -6.15
C SER A 63 10.19 1.70 -5.09
N GLN A 64 9.37 2.74 -5.17
CA GLN A 64 9.34 3.84 -4.21
C GLN A 64 8.37 3.61 -3.06
N PHE A 65 7.57 2.55 -3.12
CA PHE A 65 6.63 2.18 -2.07
C PHE A 65 7.32 1.41 -0.96
N VAL A 66 7.08 1.76 0.30
CA VAL A 66 7.60 1.03 1.47
C VAL A 66 7.07 -0.41 1.48
N VAL A 67 5.78 -0.57 1.18
CA VAL A 67 5.15 -1.86 0.88
C VAL A 67 4.69 -1.79 -0.57
N THR A 68 5.34 -2.53 -1.45
CA THR A 68 4.97 -2.55 -2.87
C THR A 68 3.60 -3.20 -3.07
N PRO A 69 2.81 -2.79 -4.09
CA PRO A 69 1.55 -3.46 -4.42
C PRO A 69 1.71 -4.98 -4.62
N ALA A 70 2.78 -5.41 -5.28
CA ALA A 70 3.08 -6.83 -5.45
C ALA A 70 3.38 -7.55 -4.12
N GLY A 71 4.11 -6.89 -3.21
CA GLY A 71 4.38 -7.41 -1.86
C GLY A 71 3.11 -7.56 -1.04
N ALA A 72 2.19 -6.59 -1.11
CA ALA A 72 0.89 -6.66 -0.45
C ALA A 72 0.02 -7.80 -1.01
N ALA A 73 0.01 -7.99 -2.34
CA ALA A 73 -0.71 -9.09 -2.99
C ALA A 73 -0.15 -10.47 -2.60
N ARG A 74 1.17 -10.62 -2.52
CA ARG A 74 1.81 -11.86 -2.03
C ARG A 74 1.41 -12.15 -0.58
N ARG A 75 1.46 -11.14 0.30
CA ARG A 75 1.04 -11.28 1.70
C ARG A 75 -0.43 -11.69 1.81
N TRP A 76 -1.29 -11.12 0.97
CA TRP A 76 -2.69 -11.53 0.91
C TRP A 76 -2.84 -13.02 0.62
N VAL A 77 -2.12 -13.57 -0.37
CA VAL A 77 -2.16 -15.00 -0.70
C VAL A 77 -1.69 -15.86 0.49
N GLU A 78 -0.58 -15.46 1.13
CA GLU A 78 -0.03 -16.16 2.31
C GLU A 78 -0.99 -16.17 3.50
N ASP A 79 -1.72 -15.08 3.72
CA ASP A 79 -2.63 -14.95 4.86
C ASP A 79 -4.02 -15.55 4.59
N ARG A 80 -4.49 -15.53 3.32
CA ARG A 80 -5.90 -15.82 2.99
C ARG A 80 -6.13 -17.18 2.33
N LEU A 81 -5.12 -17.82 1.74
CA LEU A 81 -5.28 -19.11 1.08
C LEU A 81 -4.53 -20.21 1.85
N ALA A 82 -5.26 -21.24 2.26
CA ALA A 82 -4.69 -22.38 2.98
C ALA A 82 -4.95 -23.69 2.23
N ALA A 83 -3.89 -24.48 1.99
CA ALA A 83 -4.02 -25.83 1.48
C ALA A 83 -4.51 -26.76 2.60
N ALA A 84 -5.65 -27.42 2.38
CA ALA A 84 -6.26 -28.33 3.36
C ALA A 84 -6.67 -29.69 2.74
N GLY A 85 -6.50 -29.87 1.43
CA GLY A 85 -6.75 -31.11 0.69
C GLY A 85 -5.46 -31.83 0.29
N THR A 86 -5.56 -32.76 -0.69
CA THR A 86 -4.45 -33.66 -1.00
C THR A 86 -4.10 -33.83 -2.49
N GLY A 87 -4.86 -33.26 -3.40
CA GLY A 87 -4.69 -33.64 -4.81
C GLY A 87 -4.51 -32.50 -5.81
N ARG A 88 -5.16 -31.38 -5.62
CA ARG A 88 -5.18 -30.24 -6.54
C ARG A 88 -4.08 -29.22 -6.19
N THR A 89 -3.90 -28.24 -7.06
CA THR A 89 -3.07 -27.06 -6.79
C THR A 89 -3.92 -25.79 -6.95
N ALA A 90 -3.90 -24.90 -5.98
CA ALA A 90 -4.38 -23.53 -6.17
C ALA A 90 -3.22 -22.68 -6.64
N ARG A 91 -3.37 -22.03 -7.78
CA ARG A 91 -2.37 -21.08 -8.31
C ARG A 91 -2.93 -19.68 -8.28
N ALA A 92 -2.33 -18.80 -7.48
CA ALA A 92 -2.60 -17.38 -7.48
C ALA A 92 -1.57 -16.68 -8.37
N THR A 93 -2.03 -16.12 -9.49
CA THR A 93 -1.20 -15.42 -10.46
C THR A 93 -1.45 -13.91 -10.36
N LEU A 94 -0.42 -13.15 -10.01
CA LEU A 94 -0.44 -11.70 -10.04
C LEU A 94 -0.19 -11.22 -11.48
N LEU A 95 -1.24 -10.68 -12.10
CA LEU A 95 -1.23 -10.25 -13.50
C LEU A 95 -0.83 -8.78 -13.63
N ASP A 96 -1.21 -7.94 -12.66
CA ASP A 96 -0.85 -6.53 -12.57
C ASP A 96 -0.64 -6.13 -11.11
N ALA A 97 0.37 -5.31 -10.87
CA ALA A 97 0.66 -4.67 -9.59
C ALA A 97 1.33 -3.31 -9.83
N SER A 98 0.82 -2.59 -10.82
CA SER A 98 1.41 -1.34 -11.27
C SER A 98 1.15 -0.20 -10.30
N ALA A 99 2.15 0.69 -10.19
CA ALA A 99 2.04 1.97 -9.52
C ALA A 99 2.66 3.04 -10.40
N THR A 100 1.89 4.09 -10.70
CA THR A 100 2.36 5.17 -11.58
C THR A 100 2.24 6.53 -10.94
N GLU A 101 3.16 7.43 -11.27
CA GLU A 101 3.19 8.83 -10.84
C GLU A 101 2.89 9.73 -12.03
N HIS A 102 1.98 10.69 -11.86
CA HIS A 102 1.62 11.69 -12.86
C HIS A 102 1.70 13.08 -12.25
N ALA A 103 2.38 14.00 -12.92
CA ALA A 103 2.36 15.41 -12.55
C ALA A 103 0.98 15.99 -12.82
N LEU A 104 0.47 16.77 -11.86
CA LEU A 104 -0.77 17.53 -12.03
C LEU A 104 -0.43 18.94 -12.50
N ALA A 105 -1.30 19.53 -13.34
CA ALA A 105 -1.14 20.90 -13.75
C ALA A 105 -1.41 21.83 -12.56
N THR A 106 -0.40 22.56 -12.11
CA THR A 106 -0.56 23.61 -11.10
C THR A 106 -1.26 24.81 -11.74
N GLN A 107 -2.32 25.33 -11.05
CA GLN A 107 -2.97 26.55 -11.47
C GLN A 107 -2.11 27.75 -11.08
N GLY A 108 -1.30 28.24 -12.01
CA GLY A 108 -0.53 29.48 -11.82
C GLY A 108 -1.45 30.69 -11.67
N GLY A 109 -1.47 31.29 -10.50
CA GLY A 109 -2.21 32.54 -10.20
C GLY A 109 -1.85 33.05 -8.81
N VAL A 110 -2.21 34.32 -8.53
CA VAL A 110 -1.92 34.99 -7.26
C VAL A 110 -2.57 34.29 -6.03
N SER A 111 -3.56 33.42 -6.29
CA SER A 111 -4.21 32.58 -5.28
C SER A 111 -3.42 31.31 -4.92
N GLY A 112 -2.49 30.86 -5.76
CA GLY A 112 -1.65 29.68 -5.53
C GLY A 112 -0.61 29.85 -4.40
N PHE A 113 -0.37 31.07 -3.93
CA PHE A 113 0.56 31.34 -2.81
C PHE A 113 0.02 30.91 -1.43
N PHE A 114 -1.25 30.54 -1.31
CA PHE A 114 -1.91 30.24 -0.03
C PHE A 114 -2.56 28.87 0.04
N THR A 115 -2.40 28.02 -0.97
CA THR A 115 -2.96 26.65 -0.99
C THR A 115 -1.84 25.66 -1.22
N ASP A 116 -1.80 24.58 -0.44
CA ASP A 116 -0.98 23.40 -0.71
C ASP A 116 -1.48 22.77 -2.01
N GLU A 117 -0.88 23.14 -3.14
CA GLU A 117 -1.23 22.59 -4.43
C GLU A 117 -0.74 21.13 -4.50
N GLN A 118 -1.66 20.24 -4.85
CA GLN A 118 -1.33 18.84 -5.13
C GLN A 118 -0.63 18.81 -6.49
N ASP A 119 0.65 18.42 -6.54
CA ASP A 119 1.41 18.44 -7.81
C ASP A 119 1.59 17.05 -8.41
N LYS A 120 1.44 16.00 -7.60
CA LYS A 120 1.61 14.62 -8.04
C LYS A 120 0.41 13.77 -7.69
N ARG A 121 -0.03 12.99 -8.67
CA ARG A 121 -1.02 11.94 -8.50
C ARG A 121 -0.34 10.59 -8.63
N TYR A 122 -0.66 9.70 -7.72
CA TYR A 122 -0.25 8.30 -7.74
C TYR A 122 -1.45 7.41 -8.00
N ASP A 123 -1.33 6.51 -8.96
CA ASP A 123 -2.35 5.51 -9.28
C ASP A 123 -1.75 4.12 -9.01
N VAL A 124 -2.52 3.25 -8.35
CA VAL A 124 -2.16 1.84 -8.10
C VAL A 124 -3.23 0.95 -8.69
N ALA A 125 -2.82 -0.11 -9.39
CA ALA A 125 -3.70 -1.15 -9.87
C ALA A 125 -3.18 -2.54 -9.45
N LEU A 126 -4.12 -3.43 -9.11
CA LEU A 126 -3.89 -4.85 -8.83
C LEU A 126 -4.83 -5.69 -9.67
N ASP A 127 -4.33 -6.80 -10.22
CA ASP A 127 -5.12 -7.81 -10.93
C ASP A 127 -4.59 -9.20 -10.58
N MET A 128 -5.43 -10.05 -10.01
CA MET A 128 -5.08 -11.38 -9.56
C MET A 128 -6.05 -12.43 -10.11
N LEU A 129 -5.49 -13.52 -10.60
CA LEU A 129 -6.20 -14.72 -11.04
C LEU A 129 -5.86 -15.88 -10.10
N ILE A 130 -6.88 -16.52 -9.52
CA ILE A 130 -6.72 -17.75 -8.75
C ILE A 130 -7.36 -18.87 -9.53
N GLU A 131 -6.61 -19.96 -9.76
CA GLU A 131 -7.02 -21.14 -10.50
C GLU A 131 -6.91 -22.38 -9.62
N ILE A 132 -7.91 -23.26 -9.68
CA ILE A 132 -7.83 -24.61 -9.13
C ILE A 132 -7.45 -25.56 -10.25
N ILE A 133 -6.31 -26.19 -10.11
CA ILE A 133 -5.70 -27.06 -11.14
C ILE A 133 -5.82 -28.52 -10.70
N ALA A 134 -6.33 -29.35 -11.57
CA ALA A 134 -6.48 -30.79 -11.35
C ALA A 134 -5.13 -31.45 -10.99
N PRO A 135 -5.15 -32.64 -10.35
CA PRO A 135 -3.93 -33.33 -9.94
C PRO A 135 -2.96 -33.70 -11.08
N ASP A 136 -3.47 -33.78 -12.31
CA ASP A 136 -2.64 -34.02 -13.50
C ASP A 136 -1.87 -32.78 -13.99
N GLY A 137 -2.14 -31.61 -13.38
CA GLY A 137 -1.49 -30.34 -13.68
C GLY A 137 -1.91 -29.69 -15.01
N ARG A 138 -2.92 -30.24 -15.70
CA ARG A 138 -3.30 -29.82 -17.06
C ARG A 138 -4.63 -29.10 -17.14
N LEU A 139 -5.60 -29.53 -16.34
CA LEU A 139 -6.95 -29.00 -16.37
C LEU A 139 -7.13 -27.94 -15.30
N VAL A 140 -7.60 -26.77 -15.67
CA VAL A 140 -8.15 -25.77 -14.75
C VAL A 140 -9.61 -26.12 -14.51
N GLU A 141 -9.93 -26.55 -13.29
CA GLU A 141 -11.28 -27.00 -12.90
C GLU A 141 -12.17 -25.81 -12.55
N ALA A 142 -11.60 -24.77 -11.94
CA ALA A 142 -12.30 -23.54 -11.57
C ALA A 142 -11.33 -22.37 -11.49
N HIS A 143 -11.84 -21.16 -11.58
CA HIS A 143 -11.03 -19.97 -11.42
C HIS A 143 -11.85 -18.78 -10.89
N VAL A 144 -11.15 -17.82 -10.30
CA VAL A 144 -11.66 -16.49 -9.96
C VAL A 144 -10.61 -15.45 -10.35
N ARG A 145 -11.06 -14.34 -10.91
CA ARG A 145 -10.23 -13.18 -11.20
C ARG A 145 -10.85 -11.95 -10.59
N ALA A 146 -10.03 -11.14 -9.96
CA ALA A 146 -10.44 -9.86 -9.41
C ALA A 146 -9.39 -8.80 -9.70
N SER A 147 -9.84 -7.57 -9.85
CA SER A 147 -8.98 -6.40 -10.01
C SER A 147 -9.46 -5.26 -9.12
N ALA A 148 -8.53 -4.47 -8.63
CA ALA A 148 -8.81 -3.28 -7.85
C ALA A 148 -7.82 -2.18 -8.23
N GLY A 149 -8.23 -0.92 -8.06
CA GLY A 149 -7.37 0.23 -8.29
C GLY A 149 -7.79 1.41 -7.44
N GLY A 150 -6.86 2.32 -7.25
CA GLY A 150 -7.08 3.53 -6.47
C GLY A 150 -6.07 4.61 -6.84
N SER A 151 -6.32 5.81 -6.36
CA SER A 151 -5.38 6.91 -6.56
C SER A 151 -5.34 7.84 -5.35
N THR A 152 -4.19 8.47 -5.14
CA THR A 152 -4.01 9.55 -4.16
C THR A 152 -3.23 10.69 -4.77
N THR A 153 -3.32 11.86 -4.16
CA THR A 153 -2.50 13.00 -4.55
C THR A 153 -1.62 13.42 -3.38
N VAL A 154 -0.44 13.91 -3.70
CA VAL A 154 0.55 14.36 -2.72
C VAL A 154 0.98 15.78 -3.09
N ALA A 155 1.06 16.67 -2.10
CA ALA A 155 1.51 18.04 -2.30
C ALA A 155 3.02 18.09 -2.61
N GLU A 156 3.46 19.08 -3.37
CA GLU A 156 4.89 19.32 -3.65
C GLU A 156 5.70 19.52 -2.37
N ALA A 157 5.10 20.20 -1.40
CA ALA A 157 5.74 20.52 -0.11
C ALA A 157 5.74 19.35 0.88
N ALA A 158 5.14 18.20 0.53
CA ALA A 158 5.06 17.04 1.42
C ALA A 158 6.45 16.49 1.76
N THR A 159 6.64 16.16 3.02
CA THR A 159 7.83 15.44 3.49
C THR A 159 7.84 14.01 2.97
N LEU A 160 9.01 13.36 3.01
CA LEU A 160 9.12 11.94 2.65
C LEU A 160 8.18 11.05 3.49
N ASP A 161 8.09 11.31 4.80
CA ASP A 161 7.22 10.55 5.71
C ASP A 161 5.73 10.71 5.34
N GLU A 162 5.31 11.92 4.98
CA GLU A 162 3.93 12.20 4.55
C GLU A 162 3.62 11.51 3.22
N ARG A 163 4.55 11.54 2.28
CA ARG A 163 4.44 10.84 1.00
C ARG A 163 4.37 9.33 1.21
N ASP A 164 5.32 8.76 1.95
CA ASP A 164 5.37 7.32 2.22
C ASP A 164 4.10 6.85 2.95
N GLY A 165 3.60 7.65 3.89
CA GLY A 165 2.33 7.41 4.55
C GLY A 165 1.13 7.45 3.60
N ALA A 166 1.11 8.36 2.62
CA ALA A 166 0.06 8.43 1.60
C ALA A 166 0.08 7.22 0.66
N LEU A 167 1.27 6.84 0.18
CA LEU A 167 1.45 5.67 -0.69
C LEU A 167 1.12 4.36 0.03
N HIS A 168 1.47 4.25 1.30
CA HIS A 168 1.13 3.10 2.13
C HIS A 168 -0.38 2.94 2.29
N ARG A 169 -1.11 4.02 2.64
CA ARG A 169 -2.57 4.01 2.72
C ARG A 169 -3.21 3.64 1.38
N LEU A 170 -2.70 4.17 0.27
CA LEU A 170 -3.20 3.82 -1.06
C LEU A 170 -3.05 2.33 -1.34
N THR A 171 -1.87 1.74 -1.04
CA THR A 171 -1.66 0.29 -1.18
C THR A 171 -2.64 -0.51 -0.31
N GLU A 172 -2.83 -0.09 0.95
CA GLU A 172 -3.76 -0.73 1.87
C GLU A 172 -5.21 -0.67 1.36
N GLU A 173 -5.67 0.48 0.90
CA GLU A 173 -7.02 0.66 0.32
C GLU A 173 -7.25 -0.23 -0.90
N VAL A 174 -6.28 -0.30 -1.80
CA VAL A 174 -6.39 -1.09 -3.04
C VAL A 174 -6.37 -2.59 -2.74
N ILE A 175 -5.47 -3.07 -1.86
CA ILE A 175 -5.45 -4.50 -1.52
C ILE A 175 -6.68 -4.92 -0.70
N GLN A 176 -7.25 -4.05 0.14
CA GLN A 176 -8.52 -4.30 0.83
C GLN A 176 -9.70 -4.35 -0.16
N ALA A 177 -9.67 -3.52 -1.22
CA ALA A 177 -10.67 -3.61 -2.28
C ALA A 177 -10.55 -4.92 -3.04
N LEU A 178 -9.33 -5.35 -3.37
CA LEU A 178 -9.07 -6.64 -4.00
C LEU A 178 -9.52 -7.81 -3.12
N ASP A 179 -9.28 -7.76 -1.79
CA ASP A 179 -9.74 -8.79 -0.85
C ASP A 179 -11.26 -8.97 -0.91
N ARG A 180 -12.02 -7.88 -0.90
CA ARG A 180 -13.49 -7.95 -0.99
C ARG A 180 -13.98 -8.62 -2.28
N GLU A 181 -13.37 -8.29 -3.40
CA GLU A 181 -13.73 -8.88 -4.70
C GLU A 181 -13.32 -10.35 -4.77
N LEU A 182 -12.13 -10.70 -4.28
CA LEU A 182 -11.66 -12.08 -4.21
C LEU A 182 -12.50 -12.91 -3.24
N ASP A 183 -12.84 -12.39 -2.05
CA ASP A 183 -13.72 -13.09 -1.08
C ASP A 183 -15.07 -13.45 -1.73
N ALA A 184 -15.71 -12.47 -2.35
CA ALA A 184 -16.98 -12.68 -3.04
C ALA A 184 -16.84 -13.68 -4.21
N GLY A 185 -15.78 -13.57 -4.98
CA GLY A 185 -15.48 -14.45 -6.11
C GLY A 185 -15.19 -15.88 -5.68
N ILE A 186 -14.35 -16.09 -4.67
CA ILE A 186 -14.00 -17.41 -4.11
C ILE A 186 -15.26 -18.11 -3.61
N ARG A 187 -16.08 -17.44 -2.80
CA ARG A 187 -17.34 -18.03 -2.29
C ARG A 187 -18.33 -18.38 -3.37
N ARG A 188 -18.32 -17.68 -4.50
CA ARG A 188 -19.24 -17.92 -5.62
C ARG A 188 -18.73 -18.98 -6.60
N HIS A 189 -17.47 -18.93 -6.93
CA HIS A 189 -16.91 -19.71 -8.04
C HIS A 189 -16.03 -20.87 -7.60
N LEU A 190 -15.52 -20.87 -6.37
CA LEU A 190 -14.71 -21.93 -5.79
C LEU A 190 -15.40 -22.63 -4.62
N ALA A 191 -16.75 -22.47 -4.46
CA ALA A 191 -17.51 -23.03 -3.34
C ALA A 191 -17.32 -24.55 -3.19
N ASP A 192 -17.25 -25.28 -4.31
CA ASP A 192 -17.07 -26.74 -4.33
C ASP A 192 -15.65 -27.20 -3.92
N TYR A 193 -14.74 -26.23 -3.75
CA TYR A 193 -13.33 -26.45 -3.36
C TYR A 193 -13.02 -25.88 -1.97
N LEU A 194 -14.02 -25.39 -1.22
CA LEU A 194 -13.89 -24.94 0.17
C LEU A 194 -14.20 -26.09 1.13
N LEU A 195 -13.43 -26.20 2.23
CA LEU A 195 -13.59 -27.18 3.30
C LEU A 195 -14.17 -26.55 4.57
#